data_b587821cc5e2100a18d988ab55cd9ae2
#
_entry.id   b587821cc5e2100a18d988ab55cd9ae2
#
_cell.length_a   1.000
_cell.length_b   1.000
_cell.length_c   1.000
_cell.angle_alpha   90.00
_cell.angle_beta   90.00
_cell.angle_gamma   90.00
#
_symmetry.space_group_name_H-M   'P 1'
#
loop_
_entity.id
_entity.type
_entity.pdbx_description
1 polymer ?
#
loop_
_entity_poly.entity_id
_entity_poly.type
_entity_poly.pdbx_seq_one_letter_code
_entity_poly.pdbx_strand_id
1 'polypeptide(L)'
;MSEYFEIAYAAAAKRLCLFTGTGFSKALSTNAAPGWQELLERMCDTHIGNKDFKEALFPSSGVNALQLDEAAQVISIELVKVGKNIHEEIASLISGVTLSGSYPETGKFFKERSFRVVTTNYDKLAENLAGPDCQPLSPGRPIPRSTSRVKVYHVHGSIDVPGRMVVTADDYFSFMHSESYFSRKLSTVLHENTVVIIGYSLGDTNLKSILSDYRGFVRNHVVSNSVFLVSRKPVDQRISDYYSNCYGIRVISNTEVEEFFTHLNSNFSAAEKCLEGSVSNIKKVLYEKHTFTETYLQVESSFYEIVSAIGAVGASLDEDVVVKTFEDVIAKKMALTGRSQAWPQYVQLASWLTYLGSLIDVRKTAVETTFLRAVRFSMDHMSRSMKLGYSWHAYKVWDARWSSITADNRALIATYIDKQSAEPDALEVASRG
;
A
#
# COMPACT_ATOMS: atom_id res chain seq x y z
N MET A 1 -2.36 -5.49 12.18
CA MET A 1 -2.21 -6.95 11.97
C MET A 1 -2.84 -7.41 10.66
N SER A 2 -4.04 -6.95 10.32
CA SER A 2 -4.75 -7.33 9.08
C SER A 2 -4.03 -6.93 7.78
N GLU A 3 -3.53 -5.70 7.71
CA GLU A 3 -2.84 -5.15 6.54
C GLU A 3 -1.53 -5.90 6.24
N TYR A 4 -0.74 -6.14 7.26
CA TYR A 4 0.52 -6.87 7.13
C TYR A 4 0.32 -8.34 6.75
N PHE A 5 -0.74 -8.99 7.24
CA PHE A 5 -1.10 -10.33 6.83
C PHE A 5 -1.49 -10.37 5.34
N GLU A 6 -2.31 -9.43 4.89
CA GLU A 6 -2.73 -9.29 3.49
C GLU A 6 -1.52 -9.09 2.56
N ILE A 7 -0.60 -8.18 2.93
CA ILE A 7 0.63 -7.94 2.17
C ILE A 7 1.54 -9.19 2.19
N ALA A 8 1.67 -9.86 3.33
CA ALA A 8 2.45 -11.09 3.46
C ALA A 8 1.85 -12.24 2.61
N TYR A 9 0.52 -12.34 2.57
CA TYR A 9 -0.17 -13.32 1.72
C TYR A 9 0.10 -13.05 0.22
N ALA A 10 0.03 -11.79 -0.20
CA ALA A 10 0.36 -11.41 -1.56
C ALA A 10 1.83 -11.72 -1.90
N ALA A 11 2.76 -11.49 -0.96
CA ALA A 11 4.16 -11.83 -1.13
C ALA A 11 4.38 -13.35 -1.23
N ALA A 12 3.74 -14.15 -0.39
CA ALA A 12 3.77 -15.62 -0.44
C ALA A 12 3.21 -16.13 -1.79
N ALA A 13 2.14 -15.51 -2.29
CA ALA A 13 1.55 -15.80 -3.59
C ALA A 13 2.37 -15.27 -4.78
N LYS A 14 3.53 -14.63 -4.55
CA LYS A 14 4.36 -13.95 -5.57
C LYS A 14 3.62 -12.84 -6.33
N ARG A 15 2.66 -12.21 -5.68
CA ARG A 15 1.80 -11.14 -6.17
C ARG A 15 2.03 -9.81 -5.42
N LEU A 16 3.21 -9.61 -4.86
CA LEU A 16 3.60 -8.35 -4.24
C LEU A 16 4.41 -7.51 -5.22
N CYS A 17 4.08 -6.22 -5.28
CA CYS A 17 4.89 -5.18 -5.91
C CYS A 17 5.21 -4.08 -4.89
N LEU A 18 6.49 -3.81 -4.68
CA LEU A 18 6.94 -2.63 -3.96
C LEU A 18 7.12 -1.49 -4.97
N PHE A 19 6.43 -0.37 -4.76
CA PHE A 19 6.66 0.86 -5.51
C PHE A 19 7.53 1.78 -4.67
N THR A 20 8.81 1.94 -5.05
CA THR A 20 9.80 2.64 -4.22
C THR A 20 10.17 3.99 -4.79
N GLY A 21 10.29 4.98 -3.90
CA GLY A 21 10.77 6.32 -4.23
C GLY A 21 12.03 6.69 -3.43
N THR A 22 12.44 7.93 -3.52
CA THR A 22 13.68 8.44 -2.92
C THR A 22 13.75 8.23 -1.40
N GLY A 23 12.62 8.27 -0.69
CA GLY A 23 12.59 7.99 0.75
C GLY A 23 13.03 6.57 1.10
N PHE A 24 12.81 5.59 0.22
CA PHE A 24 13.32 4.23 0.38
C PHE A 24 14.85 4.21 0.25
N SER A 25 15.40 4.85 -0.79
CA SER A 25 16.86 4.97 -0.95
C SER A 25 17.51 5.73 0.19
N LYS A 26 16.88 6.79 0.71
CA LYS A 26 17.34 7.50 1.92
C LYS A 26 17.41 6.59 3.13
N ALA A 27 16.42 5.76 3.37
CA ALA A 27 16.42 4.81 4.48
C ALA A 27 17.55 3.78 4.37
N LEU A 28 17.86 3.30 3.16
CA LEU A 28 18.90 2.30 2.90
C LEU A 28 20.32 2.88 2.84
N SER A 29 20.48 4.19 2.73
CA SER A 29 21.77 4.88 2.57
C SER A 29 22.08 5.84 3.70
N THR A 30 21.42 5.71 4.85
CA THR A 30 21.56 6.65 5.99
C THR A 30 21.42 8.12 5.54
N ASN A 31 20.42 8.39 4.71
CA ASN A 31 20.12 9.68 4.08
C ASN A 31 21.17 10.19 3.07
N ALA A 32 22.12 9.37 2.62
CA ALA A 32 23.10 9.77 1.60
C ALA A 32 22.47 9.95 0.21
N ALA A 33 21.41 9.20 -0.11
CA ALA A 33 20.67 9.39 -1.35
C ALA A 33 19.98 10.78 -1.36
N PRO A 34 20.23 11.63 -2.37
CA PRO A 34 19.62 12.96 -2.42
C PRO A 34 18.11 12.88 -2.75
N GLY A 35 17.33 13.84 -2.24
CA GLY A 35 15.98 14.09 -2.72
C GLY A 35 16.01 14.70 -4.14
N TRP A 36 14.86 14.68 -4.86
CA TRP A 36 14.84 15.19 -6.23
C TRP A 36 15.22 16.69 -6.31
N GLN A 37 14.62 17.52 -5.48
CA GLN A 37 15.01 18.94 -5.41
C GLN A 37 16.47 19.11 -4.97
N GLU A 38 16.90 18.39 -3.94
CA GLU A 38 18.29 18.44 -3.45
C GLU A 38 19.30 18.08 -4.55
N LEU A 39 18.95 17.10 -5.41
CA LEU A 39 19.79 16.73 -6.54
C LEU A 39 19.92 17.88 -7.55
N LEU A 40 18.82 18.56 -7.88
CA LEU A 40 18.83 19.71 -8.78
C LEU A 40 19.58 20.91 -8.18
N GLU A 41 19.42 21.16 -6.88
CA GLU A 41 20.18 22.19 -6.17
C GLU A 41 21.68 21.92 -6.20
N ARG A 42 22.11 20.66 -5.99
CA ARG A 42 23.52 20.24 -6.11
C ARG A 42 24.06 20.45 -7.54
N MET A 43 23.22 20.24 -8.57
CA MET A 43 23.58 20.53 -9.96
C MET A 43 23.87 22.02 -10.16
N CYS A 44 23.02 22.89 -9.62
CA CYS A 44 23.24 24.33 -9.67
C CYS A 44 24.55 24.73 -8.96
N ASP A 45 24.79 24.21 -7.76
CA ASP A 45 25.98 24.54 -6.96
C ASP A 45 27.26 24.04 -7.61
N THR A 46 27.26 22.84 -8.19
CA THR A 46 28.47 22.19 -8.71
C THR A 46 28.86 22.69 -10.10
N HIS A 47 27.89 22.99 -10.97
CA HIS A 47 28.16 23.19 -12.38
C HIS A 47 27.82 24.60 -12.89
N ILE A 48 26.86 25.29 -12.28
CA ILE A 48 26.45 26.64 -12.72
C ILE A 48 27.09 27.72 -11.85
N GLY A 49 27.15 27.47 -10.52
CA GLY A 49 27.83 28.40 -9.59
C GLY A 49 27.16 29.77 -9.43
N ASN A 50 25.99 29.97 -9.99
CA ASN A 50 25.24 31.26 -9.94
C ASN A 50 24.14 31.14 -8.85
N LYS A 51 24.32 31.89 -7.77
CA LYS A 51 23.41 31.94 -6.63
C LYS A 51 22.05 32.52 -6.99
N ASP A 52 22.01 33.54 -7.81
CA ASP A 52 20.75 34.21 -8.23
C ASP A 52 19.92 33.25 -9.10
N PHE A 53 20.57 32.45 -9.95
CA PHE A 53 19.93 31.42 -10.75
C PHE A 53 19.31 30.33 -9.86
N LYS A 54 20.07 29.84 -8.88
CA LYS A 54 19.57 28.84 -7.93
C LYS A 54 18.40 29.40 -7.11
N GLU A 55 18.52 30.62 -6.58
CA GLU A 55 17.46 31.24 -5.78
C GLU A 55 16.19 31.51 -6.62
N ALA A 56 16.34 31.80 -7.92
CA ALA A 56 15.19 31.94 -8.81
C ALA A 56 14.40 30.65 -9.02
N LEU A 57 15.07 29.49 -9.04
CA LEU A 57 14.41 28.20 -9.18
C LEU A 57 13.94 27.61 -7.85
N PHE A 58 14.75 27.76 -6.81
CA PHE A 58 14.53 27.19 -5.47
C PHE A 58 14.64 28.30 -4.41
N PRO A 59 13.63 29.16 -4.29
CA PRO A 59 13.66 30.28 -3.36
C PRO A 59 13.74 29.84 -1.91
N SER A 60 14.51 30.55 -1.10
CA SER A 60 14.59 30.34 0.34
C SER A 60 13.24 30.49 1.06
N SER A 61 12.23 31.07 0.42
CA SER A 61 10.84 31.15 0.86
C SER A 61 10.14 29.76 0.87
N GLY A 62 10.73 28.75 0.21
CA GLY A 62 10.21 27.38 0.15
C GLY A 62 9.10 27.16 -0.90
N VAL A 63 8.76 28.16 -1.71
CA VAL A 63 7.78 28.02 -2.80
C VAL A 63 8.52 28.11 -4.13
N ASN A 64 8.68 26.98 -4.79
CA ASN A 64 9.35 26.90 -6.10
C ASN A 64 8.52 27.60 -7.18
N ALA A 65 9.18 28.33 -8.05
CA ALA A 65 8.55 29.05 -9.19
C ALA A 65 8.04 28.08 -10.27
N LEU A 66 8.71 26.92 -10.41
CA LEU A 66 8.45 25.90 -11.41
C LEU A 66 8.29 24.52 -10.73
N GLN A 67 7.64 23.58 -11.43
CA GLN A 67 7.71 22.17 -11.04
C GLN A 67 9.14 21.64 -11.20
N LEU A 68 9.50 20.57 -10.49
CA LEU A 68 10.88 20.11 -10.46
C LEU A 68 11.41 19.58 -11.80
N ASP A 69 10.55 19.02 -12.64
CA ASP A 69 10.88 18.60 -14.01
C ASP A 69 11.10 19.81 -14.94
N GLU A 70 10.31 20.88 -14.78
CA GLU A 70 10.51 22.15 -15.48
C GLU A 70 11.81 22.84 -15.02
N ALA A 71 12.07 22.86 -13.71
CA ALA A 71 13.34 23.35 -13.17
C ALA A 71 14.54 22.56 -13.71
N ALA A 72 14.42 21.23 -13.81
CA ALA A 72 15.43 20.37 -14.44
C ALA A 72 15.65 20.72 -15.93
N GLN A 73 14.58 21.09 -16.67
CA GLN A 73 14.69 21.55 -18.05
C GLN A 73 15.49 22.85 -18.14
N VAL A 74 15.22 23.81 -17.26
CA VAL A 74 15.96 25.09 -17.21
C VAL A 74 17.44 24.85 -16.86
N ILE A 75 17.73 24.00 -15.89
CA ILE A 75 19.09 23.60 -15.52
C ILE A 75 19.80 22.93 -16.70
N SER A 76 19.11 22.04 -17.43
CA SER A 76 19.66 21.38 -18.62
C SER A 76 20.09 22.38 -19.68
N ILE A 77 19.30 23.44 -19.93
CA ILE A 77 19.63 24.49 -20.89
C ILE A 77 20.92 25.23 -20.48
N GLU A 78 21.07 25.52 -19.19
CA GLU A 78 22.29 26.18 -18.68
C GLU A 78 23.52 25.25 -18.75
N LEU A 79 23.36 23.98 -18.45
CA LEU A 79 24.45 22.97 -18.51
C LEU A 79 24.99 22.81 -19.94
N VAL A 80 24.13 22.83 -20.95
CA VAL A 80 24.56 22.75 -22.37
C VAL A 80 25.49 23.92 -22.72
N LYS A 81 25.30 25.13 -22.17
CA LYS A 81 26.17 26.28 -22.41
C LYS A 81 27.62 26.05 -21.92
N VAL A 82 27.80 25.18 -20.93
CA VAL A 82 29.12 24.82 -20.40
C VAL A 82 29.57 23.40 -20.85
N GLY A 83 28.93 22.89 -21.89
CA GLY A 83 29.29 21.60 -22.52
C GLY A 83 28.98 20.36 -21.70
N LYS A 84 27.98 20.42 -20.80
CA LYS A 84 27.58 19.34 -19.91
C LYS A 84 26.19 18.82 -20.25
N ASN A 85 25.95 17.54 -19.91
CA ASN A 85 24.68 16.85 -20.09
C ASN A 85 24.08 16.54 -18.71
N ILE A 86 22.85 17.00 -18.45
CA ILE A 86 22.18 16.84 -17.16
C ILE A 86 22.05 15.37 -16.73
N HIS A 87 21.77 14.46 -17.67
CA HIS A 87 21.58 13.03 -17.37
C HIS A 87 22.89 12.36 -16.90
N GLU A 88 24.02 12.72 -17.54
CA GLU A 88 25.34 12.19 -17.20
C GLU A 88 25.81 12.73 -15.84
N GLU A 89 25.58 14.02 -15.59
CA GLU A 89 25.96 14.64 -14.32
C GLU A 89 25.12 14.10 -13.15
N ILE A 90 23.80 13.90 -13.34
CA ILE A 90 22.95 13.24 -12.35
C ILE A 90 23.42 11.81 -12.08
N ALA A 91 23.72 11.05 -13.13
CA ALA A 91 24.23 9.70 -12.98
C ALA A 91 25.55 9.66 -12.19
N SER A 92 26.44 10.62 -12.45
CA SER A 92 27.70 10.78 -11.71
C SER A 92 27.48 11.05 -10.22
N LEU A 93 26.57 11.98 -9.87
CA LEU A 93 26.25 12.32 -8.49
C LEU A 93 25.64 11.15 -7.71
N ILE A 94 24.82 10.32 -8.38
CA ILE A 94 24.11 9.21 -7.74
C ILE A 94 24.99 7.95 -7.67
N SER A 95 25.95 7.77 -8.56
CA SER A 95 26.78 6.55 -8.67
C SER A 95 27.53 6.22 -7.37
N GLY A 96 27.84 7.21 -6.52
CA GLY A 96 28.50 7.04 -5.24
C GLY A 96 27.56 6.64 -4.10
N VAL A 97 26.24 6.58 -4.32
CA VAL A 97 25.27 6.21 -3.28
C VAL A 97 25.30 4.70 -3.06
N THR A 98 25.64 4.29 -1.85
CA THR A 98 25.75 2.88 -1.47
C THR A 98 24.85 2.54 -0.29
N LEU A 99 24.62 1.24 -0.12
CA LEU A 99 23.92 0.72 1.06
C LEU A 99 24.71 1.04 2.31
N SER A 100 24.07 1.66 3.30
CA SER A 100 24.70 1.99 4.59
C SER A 100 23.63 2.01 5.69
N GLY A 101 24.04 1.72 6.92
CA GLY A 101 23.13 1.60 8.06
C GLY A 101 22.68 0.17 8.35
N SER A 102 21.66 0.03 9.22
CA SER A 102 21.15 -1.28 9.67
C SER A 102 19.73 -1.48 9.11
N TYR A 103 19.57 -2.52 8.30
CA TYR A 103 18.29 -2.90 7.68
C TYR A 103 18.16 -4.45 7.63
N PRO A 104 18.27 -5.16 8.77
CA PRO A 104 18.29 -6.62 8.80
C PRO A 104 17.00 -7.23 8.27
N GLU A 105 15.82 -6.70 8.61
CA GLU A 105 14.54 -7.26 8.18
C GLU A 105 14.22 -6.92 6.72
N THR A 106 14.54 -5.70 6.28
CA THR A 106 14.44 -5.32 4.86
C THR A 106 15.38 -6.18 4.02
N GLY A 107 16.64 -6.35 4.45
CA GLY A 107 17.63 -7.19 3.77
C GLY A 107 17.22 -8.65 3.71
N LYS A 108 16.68 -9.20 4.80
CA LYS A 108 16.12 -10.55 4.85
C LYS A 108 15.00 -10.75 3.83
N PHE A 109 14.03 -9.82 3.80
CA PHE A 109 12.91 -9.89 2.86
C PHE A 109 13.39 -9.89 1.41
N PHE A 110 14.29 -8.98 1.05
CA PHE A 110 14.83 -8.87 -0.31
C PHE A 110 15.65 -10.10 -0.74
N LYS A 111 16.34 -10.75 0.18
CA LYS A 111 17.17 -11.95 -0.10
C LYS A 111 16.38 -13.25 -0.14
N GLU A 112 15.24 -13.34 0.57
CA GLU A 112 14.52 -14.60 0.74
C GLU A 112 13.24 -14.69 -0.10
N ARG A 113 12.62 -13.54 -0.46
CA ARG A 113 11.28 -13.52 -1.04
C ARG A 113 11.26 -13.20 -2.54
N SER A 114 10.17 -13.63 -3.20
CA SER A 114 9.96 -13.40 -4.64
C SER A 114 8.89 -12.32 -4.84
N PHE A 115 9.27 -11.19 -5.41
CA PHE A 115 8.37 -10.06 -5.63
C PHE A 115 8.88 -9.16 -6.76
N ARG A 116 8.13 -8.11 -7.05
CA ARG A 116 8.50 -7.08 -8.02
C ARG A 116 8.79 -5.77 -7.28
N VAL A 117 9.74 -5.01 -7.81
CA VAL A 117 9.98 -3.62 -7.43
C VAL A 117 9.73 -2.77 -8.67
N VAL A 118 8.94 -1.74 -8.53
CA VAL A 118 8.84 -0.63 -9.48
C VAL A 118 9.46 0.58 -8.81
N THR A 119 10.36 1.26 -9.47
CA THR A 119 11.03 2.43 -8.90
C THR A 119 11.14 3.56 -9.91
N THR A 120 10.96 4.79 -9.41
CA THR A 120 11.31 6.01 -10.11
C THR A 120 12.74 6.48 -9.82
N ASN A 121 13.42 5.82 -8.86
CA ASN A 121 14.80 6.15 -8.51
C ASN A 121 15.76 5.66 -9.58
N TYR A 122 16.82 6.41 -9.78
CA TYR A 122 17.89 6.08 -10.75
C TYR A 122 18.99 5.22 -10.15
N ASP A 123 19.10 5.15 -8.80
CA ASP A 123 20.12 4.38 -8.08
C ASP A 123 19.87 2.87 -8.15
N LYS A 124 20.84 2.10 -7.67
CA LYS A 124 20.83 0.62 -7.71
C LYS A 124 20.70 -0.02 -6.33
N LEU A 125 20.18 0.70 -5.33
CA LEU A 125 20.13 0.20 -3.96
C LEU A 125 19.21 -1.00 -3.81
N ALA A 126 18.09 -1.04 -4.55
CA ALA A 126 17.16 -2.17 -4.52
C ALA A 126 17.80 -3.45 -5.06
N GLU A 127 18.56 -3.37 -6.16
CA GLU A 127 19.30 -4.49 -6.73
C GLU A 127 20.41 -4.97 -5.81
N ASN A 128 21.18 -4.02 -5.26
CA ASN A 128 22.26 -4.33 -4.34
C ASN A 128 21.74 -5.03 -3.08
N LEU A 129 20.56 -4.65 -2.61
CA LEU A 129 19.88 -5.28 -1.48
C LEU A 129 19.40 -6.70 -1.80
N ALA A 130 18.85 -6.91 -3.01
CA ALA A 130 18.35 -8.20 -3.46
C ALA A 130 19.47 -9.19 -3.83
N GLY A 131 20.66 -8.67 -4.19
CA GLY A 131 21.84 -9.48 -4.54
C GLY A 131 21.76 -10.13 -5.91
N PRO A 132 22.49 -11.25 -6.15
CA PRO A 132 22.70 -11.81 -7.50
C PRO A 132 21.43 -12.38 -8.16
N ASP A 133 20.41 -12.74 -7.39
CA ASP A 133 19.12 -13.23 -7.92
C ASP A 133 18.13 -12.09 -8.15
N CYS A 134 18.64 -10.99 -8.68
CA CYS A 134 17.91 -9.80 -9.08
C CYS A 134 18.00 -9.57 -10.58
N GLN A 135 16.91 -9.16 -11.18
CA GLN A 135 16.81 -8.78 -12.58
C GLN A 135 16.44 -7.31 -12.72
N PRO A 136 17.41 -6.42 -12.94
CA PRO A 136 17.10 -5.03 -13.26
C PRO A 136 16.57 -4.91 -14.68
N LEU A 137 15.56 -4.08 -14.86
CA LEU A 137 14.88 -3.78 -16.10
C LEU A 137 14.81 -2.25 -16.24
N SER A 138 15.50 -1.69 -17.21
CA SER A 138 15.53 -0.24 -17.46
C SER A 138 15.41 0.08 -18.95
N PRO A 139 14.88 1.26 -19.31
CA PRO A 139 14.89 1.74 -20.70
C PRO A 139 16.30 1.70 -21.29
N GLY A 140 16.39 1.30 -22.55
CA GLY A 140 17.68 1.24 -23.26
C GLY A 140 18.48 -0.06 -23.05
N ARG A 141 18.04 -0.97 -22.17
CA ARG A 141 18.65 -2.29 -22.00
C ARG A 141 17.77 -3.41 -22.58
N PRO A 142 18.37 -4.49 -23.10
CA PRO A 142 17.61 -5.67 -23.50
C PRO A 142 16.85 -6.27 -22.30
N ILE A 143 15.64 -6.77 -22.55
CA ILE A 143 14.87 -7.48 -21.54
C ILE A 143 15.38 -8.92 -21.44
N PRO A 144 15.96 -9.34 -20.29
CA PRO A 144 16.47 -10.69 -20.12
C PRO A 144 15.33 -11.72 -20.15
N ARG A 145 15.61 -12.90 -20.68
CA ARG A 145 14.66 -14.03 -20.74
C ARG A 145 14.73 -14.95 -19.51
N SER A 146 15.73 -14.76 -18.63
CA SER A 146 15.86 -15.51 -17.39
C SER A 146 14.78 -15.12 -16.37
N THR A 147 14.50 -16.03 -15.45
CA THR A 147 13.63 -15.78 -14.31
C THR A 147 14.48 -15.50 -13.08
N SER A 148 14.24 -14.39 -12.42
CA SER A 148 14.87 -14.05 -11.15
C SER A 148 13.81 -13.87 -10.08
N ARG A 149 14.18 -14.09 -8.84
CA ARG A 149 13.30 -13.98 -7.69
C ARG A 149 12.80 -12.55 -7.49
N VAL A 150 13.68 -11.57 -7.64
CA VAL A 150 13.34 -10.15 -7.58
C VAL A 150 13.50 -9.52 -8.96
N LYS A 151 12.49 -8.79 -9.43
CA LYS A 151 12.55 -7.98 -10.65
C LYS A 151 12.39 -6.52 -10.30
N VAL A 152 13.37 -5.69 -10.69
CA VAL A 152 13.38 -4.25 -10.45
C VAL A 152 13.14 -3.50 -11.77
N TYR A 153 12.02 -2.82 -11.86
CA TYR A 153 11.63 -2.01 -13.02
C TYR A 153 11.95 -0.54 -12.75
N HIS A 154 12.97 -0.01 -13.39
CA HIS A 154 13.30 1.41 -13.37
C HIS A 154 12.46 2.15 -14.42
N VAL A 155 11.28 2.61 -14.02
CA VAL A 155 10.34 3.23 -14.99
C VAL A 155 10.82 4.57 -15.52
N HIS A 156 11.59 5.30 -14.73
CA HIS A 156 12.24 6.56 -15.14
C HIS A 156 13.70 6.39 -15.59
N GLY A 157 14.13 5.16 -15.85
CA GLY A 157 15.52 4.87 -16.21
C GLY A 157 16.44 4.67 -15.01
N SER A 158 17.70 4.37 -15.25
CA SER A 158 18.73 4.15 -14.22
C SER A 158 20.08 4.73 -14.66
N ILE A 159 20.98 4.90 -13.70
CA ILE A 159 22.35 5.37 -13.94
C ILE A 159 23.14 4.49 -14.90
N ASP A 160 22.68 3.27 -15.20
CA ASP A 160 23.31 2.37 -16.16
C ASP A 160 23.20 2.86 -17.61
N VAL A 161 22.16 3.66 -17.94
CA VAL A 161 21.92 4.25 -19.27
C VAL A 161 21.43 5.69 -19.08
N PRO A 162 22.33 6.63 -18.74
CA PRO A 162 21.94 8.01 -18.38
C PRO A 162 21.05 8.70 -19.43
N GLY A 163 21.38 8.58 -20.72
CA GLY A 163 20.60 9.16 -21.81
C GLY A 163 19.18 8.58 -22.01
N ARG A 164 18.73 7.67 -21.14
CA ARG A 164 17.37 7.13 -21.10
C ARG A 164 16.66 7.39 -19.78
N MET A 165 17.24 8.20 -18.90
CA MET A 165 16.58 8.64 -17.68
C MET A 165 15.54 9.72 -18.02
N VAL A 166 14.44 9.71 -17.28
CA VAL A 166 13.38 10.74 -17.34
C VAL A 166 13.72 11.80 -16.29
N VAL A 167 14.24 12.92 -16.72
CA VAL A 167 14.81 13.98 -15.87
C VAL A 167 14.14 15.34 -16.12
N THR A 168 14.05 15.74 -17.38
CA THR A 168 13.53 17.04 -17.80
C THR A 168 12.04 16.99 -18.14
N ALA A 169 11.41 18.15 -18.28
CA ALA A 169 10.02 18.22 -18.75
C ALA A 169 9.82 17.55 -20.11
N ASP A 170 10.78 17.71 -21.05
CA ASP A 170 10.73 17.04 -22.35
C ASP A 170 10.77 15.52 -22.22
N ASP A 171 11.63 15.00 -21.33
CA ASP A 171 11.68 13.56 -21.05
C ASP A 171 10.36 13.05 -20.48
N TYR A 172 9.78 13.84 -19.56
CA TYR A 172 8.53 13.50 -18.88
C TYR A 172 7.35 13.47 -19.86
N PHE A 173 7.23 14.49 -20.74
CA PHE A 173 6.23 14.50 -21.80
C PHE A 173 6.43 13.33 -22.78
N SER A 174 7.66 13.05 -23.15
CA SER A 174 7.98 11.90 -24.01
C SER A 174 7.60 10.57 -23.36
N PHE A 175 7.85 10.44 -22.05
CA PHE A 175 7.46 9.24 -21.27
C PHE A 175 5.94 9.09 -21.18
N MET A 176 5.20 10.16 -20.91
CA MET A 176 3.75 10.14 -20.79
C MET A 176 3.04 9.83 -22.11
N HIS A 177 3.53 10.40 -23.22
CA HIS A 177 2.91 10.22 -24.55
C HIS A 177 3.41 8.96 -25.28
N SER A 178 4.49 8.34 -24.79
CA SER A 178 4.98 7.12 -25.40
C SER A 178 4.21 5.91 -24.89
N GLU A 179 3.69 5.09 -25.80
CA GLU A 179 3.23 3.74 -25.46
C GLU A 179 4.45 2.82 -25.17
N SER A 180 5.33 3.25 -24.28
CA SER A 180 6.54 2.51 -23.95
C SER A 180 6.22 1.21 -23.22
N TYR A 181 7.11 0.23 -23.34
CA TYR A 181 7.01 -1.00 -22.56
C TYR A 181 6.87 -0.73 -21.06
N PHE A 182 7.62 0.25 -20.52
CA PHE A 182 7.63 0.56 -19.10
C PHE A 182 6.33 1.23 -18.61
N SER A 183 5.74 2.13 -19.41
CA SER A 183 4.45 2.74 -19.10
C SER A 183 3.33 1.69 -19.04
N ARG A 184 3.24 0.85 -20.08
CA ARG A 184 2.27 -0.27 -20.09
C ARG A 184 2.53 -1.28 -18.98
N LYS A 185 3.80 -1.57 -18.69
CA LYS A 185 4.17 -2.52 -17.63
C LYS A 185 3.79 -2.01 -16.25
N LEU A 186 3.93 -0.72 -15.99
CA LEU A 186 3.51 -0.11 -14.72
C LEU A 186 2.01 -0.34 -14.49
N SER A 187 1.16 -0.03 -15.45
CA SER A 187 -0.29 -0.28 -15.37
C SER A 187 -0.59 -1.76 -15.12
N THR A 188 0.02 -2.67 -15.89
CA THR A 188 -0.17 -4.12 -15.72
C THR A 188 0.22 -4.58 -14.32
N VAL A 189 1.37 -4.12 -13.81
CA VAL A 189 1.87 -4.53 -12.48
C VAL A 189 0.93 -4.07 -11.38
N LEU A 190 0.38 -2.87 -11.49
CA LEU A 190 -0.60 -2.34 -10.52
C LEU A 190 -1.90 -3.16 -10.53
N HIS A 191 -2.36 -3.62 -11.69
CA HIS A 191 -3.59 -4.42 -11.78
C HIS A 191 -3.42 -5.87 -11.33
N GLU A 192 -2.22 -6.44 -11.47
CA GLU A 192 -1.98 -7.85 -11.18
C GLU A 192 -1.47 -8.13 -9.77
N ASN A 193 -1.11 -7.11 -8.98
CA ASN A 193 -0.42 -7.29 -7.70
C ASN A 193 -1.04 -6.44 -6.59
N THR A 194 -0.86 -6.88 -5.36
CA THR A 194 -0.92 -6.00 -4.19
C THR A 194 0.28 -5.06 -4.24
N VAL A 195 0.04 -3.76 -4.19
CA VAL A 195 1.07 -2.74 -4.34
C VAL A 195 1.34 -2.05 -3.01
N VAL A 196 2.60 -1.97 -2.62
CA VAL A 196 3.04 -1.19 -1.46
C VAL A 196 3.92 -0.05 -1.92
N ILE A 197 3.41 1.17 -1.79
CA ILE A 197 4.13 2.40 -2.09
C ILE A 197 4.93 2.78 -0.83
N ILE A 198 6.25 2.81 -0.94
CA ILE A 198 7.14 3.06 0.20
C ILE A 198 8.24 4.05 -0.14
N GLY A 199 8.45 5.03 0.74
CA GLY A 199 9.44 6.09 0.52
C GLY A 199 9.13 7.00 -0.66
N TYR A 200 7.86 7.16 -1.02
CA TYR A 200 7.38 7.94 -2.15
C TYR A 200 6.36 8.98 -1.69
N SER A 201 6.49 10.19 -2.14
CA SER A 201 5.45 11.22 -1.98
C SER A 201 4.55 11.17 -3.21
N LEU A 202 3.24 11.01 -3.04
CA LEU A 202 2.28 10.95 -4.16
C LEU A 202 2.21 12.29 -4.94
N GLY A 203 3.37 12.81 -5.38
CA GLY A 203 3.50 14.02 -6.18
C GLY A 203 3.32 13.77 -7.69
N ASP A 204 3.66 12.59 -8.16
CA ASP A 204 3.66 12.21 -9.58
C ASP A 204 2.23 12.07 -10.13
N THR A 205 1.89 12.94 -11.09
CA THR A 205 0.56 12.98 -11.72
C THR A 205 0.30 11.72 -12.58
N ASN A 206 1.33 11.15 -13.21
CA ASN A 206 1.18 9.94 -14.01
C ASN A 206 0.81 8.74 -13.14
N LEU A 207 1.51 8.55 -12.00
CA LEU A 207 1.16 7.52 -11.03
C LEU A 207 -0.27 7.70 -10.50
N LYS A 208 -0.68 8.93 -10.19
CA LYS A 208 -2.05 9.24 -9.75
C LYS A 208 -3.09 8.89 -10.81
N SER A 209 -2.82 9.17 -12.09
CA SER A 209 -3.70 8.80 -13.20
C SER A 209 -3.90 7.29 -13.26
N ILE A 210 -2.82 6.52 -13.25
CA ILE A 210 -2.86 5.06 -13.29
C ILE A 210 -3.59 4.48 -12.07
N LEU A 211 -3.38 5.04 -10.88
CA LEU A 211 -4.07 4.61 -9.66
C LEU A 211 -5.57 4.96 -9.70
N SER A 212 -5.94 6.10 -10.30
CA SER A 212 -7.34 6.48 -10.51
C SER A 212 -8.05 5.52 -11.46
N ASP A 213 -7.41 5.15 -12.57
CA ASP A 213 -7.93 4.16 -13.52
C ASP A 213 -8.09 2.79 -12.85
N TYR A 214 -7.08 2.37 -12.08
CA TYR A 214 -7.12 1.14 -11.28
C TYR A 214 -8.31 1.17 -10.29
N ARG A 215 -8.52 2.28 -9.58
CA ARG A 215 -9.65 2.44 -8.65
C ARG A 215 -11.00 2.27 -9.36
N GLY A 216 -11.14 2.81 -10.55
CA GLY A 216 -12.35 2.64 -11.39
C GLY A 216 -12.64 1.18 -11.70
N PHE A 217 -11.59 0.42 -12.03
CA PHE A 217 -11.69 -1.02 -12.32
C PHE A 217 -12.05 -1.86 -11.07
N VAL A 218 -11.37 -1.61 -9.94
CA VAL A 218 -11.52 -2.41 -8.70
C VAL A 218 -12.83 -2.10 -7.96
N ARG A 219 -13.36 -0.89 -8.10
CA ARG A 219 -14.51 -0.40 -7.32
C ARG A 219 -15.74 -1.33 -7.38
N ASN A 220 -15.88 -2.10 -8.44
CA ASN A 220 -17.08 -2.92 -8.69
C ASN A 220 -16.87 -4.42 -8.50
N HIS A 221 -15.63 -4.94 -8.38
CA HIS A 221 -15.44 -6.37 -8.65
C HIS A 221 -14.53 -7.17 -7.71
N VAL A 222 -13.63 -6.58 -6.92
CA VAL A 222 -12.58 -7.42 -6.30
C VAL A 222 -12.26 -7.06 -4.85
N VAL A 223 -12.30 -8.09 -3.98
CA VAL A 223 -11.82 -8.03 -2.58
C VAL A 223 -10.28 -8.05 -2.49
N SER A 224 -9.51 -8.20 -3.57
CA SER A 224 -8.18 -8.78 -3.46
C SER A 224 -6.97 -7.96 -3.89
N ASN A 225 -7.11 -6.92 -4.66
CA ASN A 225 -5.94 -6.12 -5.03
C ASN A 225 -5.95 -4.82 -4.25
N SER A 226 -5.04 -4.69 -3.29
CA SER A 226 -4.94 -3.51 -2.44
C SER A 226 -3.72 -2.69 -2.79
N VAL A 227 -3.86 -1.38 -2.70
CA VAL A 227 -2.74 -0.46 -2.77
C VAL A 227 -2.51 0.14 -1.38
N PHE A 228 -1.30 0.01 -0.88
CA PHE A 228 -0.90 0.56 0.42
C PHE A 228 0.11 1.68 0.23
N LEU A 229 0.00 2.72 1.05
CA LEU A 229 1.02 3.77 1.18
C LEU A 229 1.62 3.70 2.58
N VAL A 230 2.91 3.41 2.66
CA VAL A 230 3.66 3.46 3.92
C VAL A 230 4.23 4.86 4.10
N SER A 231 3.79 5.54 5.16
CA SER A 231 4.23 6.88 5.52
C SER A 231 4.98 6.88 6.84
N ARG A 232 6.17 7.45 6.83
CA ARG A 232 6.98 7.67 8.05
C ARG A 232 6.32 8.66 9.01
N LYS A 233 5.61 9.64 8.48
CA LYS A 233 4.91 10.66 9.26
C LYS A 233 3.44 10.28 9.43
N PRO A 234 2.80 10.73 10.52
CA PRO A 234 1.35 10.66 10.62
C PRO A 234 0.69 11.36 9.43
N VAL A 235 -0.35 10.74 8.89
CA VAL A 235 -1.15 11.31 7.79
C VAL A 235 -2.49 11.77 8.34
N ASP A 236 -2.88 13.00 8.04
CA ASP A 236 -4.19 13.54 8.43
C ASP A 236 -5.31 12.66 7.86
N GLN A 237 -6.36 12.44 8.64
CA GLN A 237 -7.45 11.54 8.26
C GLN A 237 -8.13 11.96 6.94
N ARG A 238 -8.32 13.26 6.73
CA ARG A 238 -8.93 13.78 5.49
C ARG A 238 -8.09 13.50 4.26
N ILE A 239 -6.76 13.51 4.41
CA ILE A 239 -5.82 13.15 3.34
C ILE A 239 -5.87 11.63 3.11
N SER A 240 -5.94 10.83 4.16
CA SER A 240 -6.11 9.38 4.05
C SER A 240 -7.42 9.02 3.36
N ASP A 241 -8.52 9.69 3.71
CA ASP A 241 -9.83 9.51 3.08
C ASP A 241 -9.80 9.92 1.60
N TYR A 242 -9.13 11.02 1.26
CA TYR A 242 -8.91 11.43 -0.13
C TYR A 242 -8.15 10.34 -0.92
N TYR A 243 -7.07 9.81 -0.37
CA TYR A 243 -6.31 8.75 -1.03
C TYR A 243 -7.13 7.46 -1.20
N SER A 244 -7.90 7.10 -0.19
CA SER A 244 -8.79 5.94 -0.25
C SER A 244 -9.91 6.13 -1.29
N ASN A 245 -10.55 7.29 -1.30
CA ASN A 245 -11.68 7.57 -2.20
C ASN A 245 -11.25 7.72 -3.66
N CYS A 246 -10.20 8.49 -3.93
CA CYS A 246 -9.76 8.79 -5.30
C CYS A 246 -8.92 7.68 -5.92
N TYR A 247 -8.09 6.99 -5.13
CA TYR A 247 -7.07 6.07 -5.65
C TYR A 247 -7.16 4.65 -5.07
N GLY A 248 -8.07 4.39 -4.12
CA GLY A 248 -8.15 3.10 -3.45
C GLY A 248 -6.94 2.79 -2.55
N ILE A 249 -6.19 3.80 -2.12
CA ILE A 249 -5.00 3.65 -1.31
C ILE A 249 -5.37 3.56 0.17
N ARG A 250 -4.86 2.53 0.85
CA ARG A 250 -4.91 2.38 2.30
C ARG A 250 -3.59 2.84 2.91
N VAL A 251 -3.65 3.74 3.89
CA VAL A 251 -2.46 4.36 4.48
C VAL A 251 -2.01 3.60 5.73
N ILE A 252 -0.74 3.19 5.75
CA ILE A 252 -0.02 2.71 6.93
C ILE A 252 0.86 3.87 7.38
N SER A 253 0.41 4.65 8.36
CA SER A 253 1.09 5.86 8.80
C SER A 253 2.00 5.61 10.00
N ASN A 254 2.93 6.55 10.24
CA ASN A 254 3.88 6.52 11.36
C ASN A 254 4.71 5.22 11.41
N THR A 255 5.22 4.79 10.24
CA THR A 255 5.95 3.52 10.09
C THR A 255 7.22 3.74 9.27
N GLU A 256 8.37 3.44 9.85
CA GLU A 256 9.66 3.46 9.15
C GLU A 256 9.84 2.24 8.25
N VAL A 257 10.74 2.32 7.27
CA VAL A 257 10.98 1.24 6.29
C VAL A 257 11.31 -0.08 6.98
N GLU A 258 12.24 -0.08 7.91
CA GLU A 258 12.68 -1.29 8.61
C GLU A 258 11.58 -1.87 9.51
N GLU A 259 10.82 -1.04 10.17
CA GLU A 259 9.67 -1.44 10.98
C GLU A 259 8.58 -2.09 10.11
N PHE A 260 8.31 -1.52 8.94
CA PHE A 260 7.39 -2.13 7.97
C PHE A 260 7.80 -3.57 7.63
N PHE A 261 9.07 -3.80 7.30
CA PHE A 261 9.57 -5.13 6.97
C PHE A 261 9.61 -6.07 8.18
N THR A 262 9.85 -5.56 9.40
CA THR A 262 9.73 -6.33 10.64
C THR A 262 8.33 -6.91 10.80
N HIS A 263 7.31 -6.07 10.67
CA HIS A 263 5.92 -6.52 10.74
C HIS A 263 5.54 -7.45 9.59
N LEU A 264 6.03 -7.19 8.38
CA LEU A 264 5.77 -8.02 7.22
C LEU A 264 6.37 -9.43 7.40
N ASN A 265 7.63 -9.52 7.80
CA ASN A 265 8.31 -10.79 8.03
C ASN A 265 7.66 -11.60 9.17
N SER A 266 7.18 -10.95 10.23
CA SER A 266 6.49 -11.64 11.34
C SER A 266 5.18 -12.31 10.94
N ASN A 267 4.51 -11.83 9.88
CA ASN A 267 3.27 -12.40 9.34
C ASN A 267 3.49 -13.44 8.24
N PHE A 268 4.72 -13.58 7.73
CA PHE A 268 4.97 -14.34 6.50
C PHE A 268 4.71 -15.84 6.66
N SER A 269 5.15 -16.46 7.75
CA SER A 269 4.94 -17.90 7.99
C SER A 269 3.44 -18.27 8.10
N ALA A 270 2.64 -17.41 8.73
CA ALA A 270 1.19 -17.60 8.79
C ALA A 270 0.55 -17.48 7.40
N ALA A 271 1.01 -16.50 6.60
CA ALA A 271 0.54 -16.29 5.24
C ALA A 271 0.89 -17.46 4.30
N GLU A 272 2.11 -18.01 4.38
CA GLU A 272 2.51 -19.18 3.61
C GLU A 272 1.63 -20.41 3.93
N LYS A 273 1.42 -20.71 5.20
CA LYS A 273 0.54 -21.80 5.64
C LYS A 273 -0.90 -21.60 5.15
N CYS A 274 -1.40 -20.37 5.21
CA CYS A 274 -2.71 -20.06 4.69
C CYS A 274 -2.77 -20.32 3.18
N LEU A 275 -1.79 -19.88 2.41
CA LEU A 275 -1.76 -20.04 0.95
C LEU A 275 -1.78 -21.51 0.52
N GLU A 276 -1.06 -22.40 1.23
CA GLU A 276 -0.99 -23.84 0.91
C GLU A 276 -2.37 -24.54 0.92
N GLY A 277 -3.27 -24.14 1.82
CA GLY A 277 -4.59 -24.76 1.95
C GLY A 277 -5.76 -23.90 1.47
N SER A 278 -5.61 -22.60 1.40
CA SER A 278 -6.73 -21.65 1.29
C SER A 278 -7.50 -21.75 -0.01
N VAL A 279 -6.82 -21.85 -1.14
CA VAL A 279 -7.46 -21.88 -2.47
C VAL A 279 -8.34 -23.14 -2.64
N SER A 280 -7.87 -24.29 -2.20
CA SER A 280 -8.67 -25.52 -2.26
C SER A 280 -9.85 -25.46 -1.31
N ASN A 281 -9.63 -25.00 -0.08
CA ASN A 281 -10.66 -24.94 0.94
C ASN A 281 -11.75 -23.93 0.61
N ILE A 282 -11.38 -22.73 0.10
CA ILE A 282 -12.37 -21.72 -0.26
C ILE A 282 -13.22 -22.18 -1.45
N LYS A 283 -12.65 -22.87 -2.44
CA LYS A 283 -13.41 -23.44 -3.55
C LYS A 283 -14.45 -24.46 -3.07
N LYS A 284 -14.13 -25.29 -2.09
CA LYS A 284 -15.09 -26.22 -1.46
C LYS A 284 -16.24 -25.48 -0.79
N VAL A 285 -15.95 -24.38 -0.10
CA VAL A 285 -16.99 -23.55 0.54
C VAL A 285 -17.87 -22.87 -0.51
N LEU A 286 -17.26 -22.24 -1.52
CA LEU A 286 -18.01 -21.48 -2.51
C LEU A 286 -18.82 -22.36 -3.47
N TYR A 287 -18.29 -23.51 -3.88
CA TYR A 287 -18.84 -24.28 -4.99
C TYR A 287 -19.33 -25.69 -4.61
N GLU A 288 -18.90 -26.23 -3.44
CA GLU A 288 -19.24 -27.59 -3.02
C GLU A 288 -20.12 -27.65 -1.74
N LYS A 289 -20.69 -26.49 -1.32
CA LYS A 289 -21.58 -26.37 -0.15
C LYS A 289 -20.93 -26.73 1.20
N HIS A 290 -19.60 -26.67 1.30
CA HIS A 290 -18.92 -26.79 2.59
C HIS A 290 -19.10 -25.51 3.40
N THR A 291 -18.97 -25.60 4.71
CA THR A 291 -19.02 -24.46 5.63
C THR A 291 -17.79 -24.45 6.52
N PHE A 292 -17.37 -23.27 6.95
CA PHE A 292 -16.30 -23.15 7.92
C PHE A 292 -16.74 -23.68 9.28
N THR A 293 -15.83 -24.42 9.94
CA THR A 293 -16.08 -24.95 11.29
C THR A 293 -15.99 -23.84 12.33
N GLU A 294 -16.72 -23.97 13.42
CA GLU A 294 -16.66 -23.01 14.52
C GLU A 294 -15.26 -22.93 15.13
N THR A 295 -14.56 -24.08 15.26
CA THR A 295 -13.18 -24.13 15.76
C THR A 295 -12.24 -23.27 14.91
N TYR A 296 -12.38 -23.32 13.59
CA TYR A 296 -11.60 -22.46 12.69
C TYR A 296 -11.97 -20.98 12.88
N LEU A 297 -13.27 -20.67 12.98
CA LEU A 297 -13.73 -19.29 13.17
C LEU A 297 -13.42 -18.70 14.56
N GLN A 298 -13.02 -19.52 15.53
CA GLN A 298 -12.50 -19.04 16.83
C GLN A 298 -11.08 -18.45 16.72
N VAL A 299 -10.36 -18.75 15.65
CA VAL A 299 -9.00 -18.23 15.41
C VAL A 299 -9.09 -16.81 14.91
N GLU A 300 -8.23 -15.91 15.42
CA GLU A 300 -8.24 -14.48 15.05
C GLU A 300 -7.97 -14.25 13.57
N SER A 301 -7.01 -14.98 12.98
CA SER A 301 -6.61 -14.82 11.58
C SER A 301 -7.62 -15.36 10.57
N SER A 302 -8.57 -16.22 10.99
CA SER A 302 -9.43 -16.96 10.07
C SER A 302 -10.19 -16.08 9.06
N PHE A 303 -10.64 -14.90 9.47
CA PHE A 303 -11.35 -13.99 8.57
C PHE A 303 -10.43 -13.37 7.52
N TYR A 304 -9.22 -13.00 7.92
CA TYR A 304 -8.22 -12.46 6.99
C TYR A 304 -7.80 -13.52 5.96
N GLU A 305 -7.71 -14.77 6.41
CA GLU A 305 -7.45 -15.94 5.54
C GLU A 305 -8.59 -16.17 4.55
N ILE A 306 -9.86 -16.11 5.02
CA ILE A 306 -11.06 -16.26 4.18
C ILE A 306 -11.08 -15.16 3.11
N VAL A 307 -10.92 -13.89 3.50
CA VAL A 307 -10.94 -12.74 2.58
C VAL A 307 -9.82 -12.87 1.55
N SER A 308 -8.61 -13.19 2.00
CA SER A 308 -7.45 -13.38 1.10
C SER A 308 -7.66 -14.53 0.13
N ALA A 309 -8.28 -15.63 0.59
CA ALA A 309 -8.58 -16.79 -0.25
C ALA A 309 -9.67 -16.51 -1.29
N ILE A 310 -10.73 -15.77 -0.91
CA ILE A 310 -11.79 -15.28 -1.86
C ILE A 310 -11.13 -14.46 -2.96
N GLY A 311 -10.26 -13.51 -2.58
CA GLY A 311 -9.51 -12.73 -3.54
C GLY A 311 -8.57 -13.55 -4.42
N ALA A 312 -7.90 -14.55 -3.87
CA ALA A 312 -6.98 -15.40 -4.63
C ALA A 312 -7.67 -16.26 -5.70
N VAL A 313 -8.95 -16.60 -5.52
CA VAL A 313 -9.74 -17.31 -6.54
C VAL A 313 -10.47 -16.36 -7.50
N GLY A 314 -10.36 -15.05 -7.29
CA GLY A 314 -10.98 -14.03 -8.14
C GLY A 314 -12.51 -13.98 -8.02
N ALA A 315 -13.08 -14.46 -6.91
CA ALA A 315 -14.51 -14.43 -6.68
C ALA A 315 -14.98 -13.02 -6.33
N SER A 316 -16.13 -12.60 -6.87
CA SER A 316 -16.69 -11.27 -6.72
C SER A 316 -17.69 -11.19 -5.57
N LEU A 317 -17.77 -9.99 -4.95
CA LEU A 317 -18.82 -9.68 -3.97
C LEU A 317 -20.22 -9.59 -4.58
N ASP A 318 -20.33 -9.56 -5.91
CA ASP A 318 -21.60 -9.62 -6.61
C ASP A 318 -22.14 -11.07 -6.77
N GLU A 319 -21.32 -12.07 -6.44
CA GLU A 319 -21.74 -13.47 -6.48
C GLU A 319 -22.50 -13.83 -5.20
N ASP A 320 -23.75 -14.32 -5.33
CA ASP A 320 -24.59 -14.73 -4.22
C ASP A 320 -23.90 -15.70 -3.24
N VAL A 321 -23.05 -16.58 -3.76
CA VAL A 321 -22.31 -17.56 -2.96
C VAL A 321 -21.25 -16.88 -2.07
N VAL A 322 -20.62 -15.80 -2.53
CA VAL A 322 -19.66 -15.02 -1.75
C VAL A 322 -20.38 -14.23 -0.66
N VAL A 323 -21.49 -13.56 -1.02
CA VAL A 323 -22.37 -12.85 -0.07
C VAL A 323 -22.80 -13.80 1.06
N LYS A 324 -23.34 -14.95 0.70
CA LYS A 324 -23.83 -15.96 1.64
C LYS A 324 -22.72 -16.49 2.53
N THR A 325 -21.50 -16.62 2.01
CA THR A 325 -20.33 -17.01 2.78
C THR A 325 -19.98 -15.96 3.85
N PHE A 326 -19.99 -14.68 3.51
CA PHE A 326 -19.77 -13.61 4.48
C PHE A 326 -20.88 -13.57 5.54
N GLU A 327 -22.14 -13.72 5.13
CA GLU A 327 -23.27 -13.76 6.06
C GLU A 327 -23.16 -14.91 7.07
N ASP A 328 -22.84 -16.12 6.58
CA ASP A 328 -22.65 -17.31 7.44
C ASP A 328 -21.49 -17.14 8.42
N VAL A 329 -20.35 -16.64 7.93
CA VAL A 329 -19.15 -16.41 8.75
C VAL A 329 -19.40 -15.37 9.84
N ILE A 330 -20.02 -14.24 9.50
CA ILE A 330 -20.35 -13.18 10.45
C ILE A 330 -21.39 -13.66 11.45
N ALA A 331 -22.45 -14.35 11.03
CA ALA A 331 -23.48 -14.88 11.90
C ALA A 331 -22.92 -15.91 12.90
N LYS A 332 -22.08 -16.84 12.42
CA LYS A 332 -21.39 -17.81 13.30
C LYS A 332 -20.47 -17.10 14.30
N LYS A 333 -19.73 -16.07 13.86
CA LYS A 333 -18.87 -15.28 14.73
C LYS A 333 -19.65 -14.57 15.82
N MET A 334 -20.79 -13.97 15.49
CA MET A 334 -21.70 -13.38 16.49
C MET A 334 -22.18 -14.42 17.48
N ALA A 335 -22.61 -15.62 17.04
CA ALA A 335 -23.04 -16.69 17.90
C ALA A 335 -21.94 -17.18 18.87
N LEU A 336 -20.67 -17.17 18.44
CA LEU A 336 -19.53 -17.54 19.27
C LEU A 336 -19.32 -16.58 20.46
N THR A 337 -19.75 -15.33 20.39
CA THR A 337 -19.66 -14.38 21.52
C THR A 337 -20.56 -14.74 22.68
N GLY A 338 -21.67 -15.46 22.45
CA GLY A 338 -22.62 -15.89 23.49
C GLY A 338 -22.14 -17.09 24.34
N ARG A 339 -20.93 -17.62 24.09
CA ARG A 339 -20.39 -18.74 24.84
C ARG A 339 -19.72 -18.28 26.13
N SER A 340 -19.58 -19.21 27.10
CA SER A 340 -18.82 -18.95 28.32
C SER A 340 -17.36 -18.59 27.97
N GLN A 341 -16.84 -17.57 28.65
CA GLN A 341 -15.47 -17.04 28.46
C GLN A 341 -15.14 -16.57 27.04
N ALA A 342 -16.13 -16.12 26.28
CA ALA A 342 -15.99 -15.73 24.87
C ALA A 342 -15.43 -14.32 24.64
N TRP A 343 -14.77 -13.70 25.63
CA TRP A 343 -14.20 -12.34 25.50
C TRP A 343 -13.33 -12.15 24.26
N PRO A 344 -12.44 -13.10 23.87
CA PRO A 344 -11.68 -12.97 22.63
C PRO A 344 -12.56 -12.85 21.38
N GLN A 345 -13.76 -13.47 21.37
CA GLN A 345 -14.65 -13.44 20.21
C GLN A 345 -15.25 -12.07 19.95
N TYR A 346 -15.49 -11.26 21.00
CA TYR A 346 -15.92 -9.85 20.84
C TYR A 346 -14.81 -9.01 20.21
N VAL A 347 -13.57 -9.20 20.64
CA VAL A 347 -12.40 -8.50 20.10
C VAL A 347 -12.20 -8.85 18.63
N GLN A 348 -12.27 -10.13 18.31
CA GLN A 348 -12.11 -10.62 16.94
C GLN A 348 -13.25 -10.16 16.03
N LEU A 349 -14.50 -10.13 16.51
CA LEU A 349 -15.63 -9.61 15.74
C LEU A 349 -15.42 -8.13 15.39
N ALA A 350 -15.02 -7.31 16.37
CA ALA A 350 -14.67 -5.91 16.12
C ALA A 350 -13.55 -5.76 15.08
N SER A 351 -12.49 -6.58 15.20
CA SER A 351 -11.37 -6.60 14.25
C SER A 351 -11.80 -6.98 12.83
N TRP A 352 -12.69 -7.96 12.69
CA TRP A 352 -13.21 -8.40 11.40
C TRP A 352 -14.07 -7.34 10.72
N LEU A 353 -14.96 -6.71 11.48
CA LEU A 353 -15.87 -5.70 10.97
C LEU A 353 -15.13 -4.42 10.56
N THR A 354 -14.16 -3.96 11.36
CA THR A 354 -13.33 -2.81 11.01
C THR A 354 -12.46 -3.10 9.79
N TYR A 355 -11.94 -4.32 9.66
CA TYR A 355 -11.20 -4.76 8.48
C TYR A 355 -12.08 -4.79 7.23
N LEU A 356 -13.26 -5.42 7.28
CA LEU A 356 -14.18 -5.46 6.15
C LEU A 356 -14.60 -4.06 5.71
N GLY A 357 -14.93 -3.19 6.67
CA GLY A 357 -15.26 -1.79 6.39
C GLY A 357 -14.11 -0.95 5.82
N SER A 358 -12.86 -1.40 5.95
CA SER A 358 -11.70 -0.77 5.35
C SER A 358 -11.41 -1.24 3.91
N LEU A 359 -11.95 -2.40 3.52
CA LEU A 359 -11.68 -3.04 2.24
C LEU A 359 -12.67 -2.66 1.15
N ILE A 360 -13.95 -2.68 1.47
CA ILE A 360 -15.05 -2.60 0.51
C ILE A 360 -16.00 -1.45 0.84
N ASP A 361 -16.68 -0.90 -0.17
CA ASP A 361 -17.83 -0.03 0.01
C ASP A 361 -19.07 -0.89 0.28
N VAL A 362 -19.38 -1.10 1.55
CA VAL A 362 -20.45 -2.01 1.97
C VAL A 362 -21.82 -1.58 1.45
N ARG A 363 -22.07 -0.27 1.26
CA ARG A 363 -23.35 0.30 0.78
C ARG A 363 -23.83 -0.25 -0.57
N LYS A 364 -22.94 -0.83 -1.35
CA LYS A 364 -23.22 -1.31 -2.71
C LYS A 364 -23.24 -2.83 -2.80
N THR A 365 -23.26 -3.49 -1.65
CA THR A 365 -23.22 -4.94 -1.59
C THR A 365 -24.44 -5.50 -0.86
N ALA A 366 -24.80 -6.74 -1.17
CA ALA A 366 -25.87 -7.43 -0.46
C ALA A 366 -25.50 -7.76 1.01
N VAL A 367 -24.22 -7.61 1.38
CA VAL A 367 -23.73 -7.83 2.76
C VAL A 367 -24.08 -6.68 3.71
N GLU A 368 -24.52 -5.50 3.20
CA GLU A 368 -24.76 -4.29 4.00
C GLU A 368 -25.61 -4.57 5.26
N THR A 369 -26.76 -5.20 5.09
CA THR A 369 -27.69 -5.46 6.21
C THR A 369 -27.06 -6.33 7.30
N THR A 370 -26.37 -7.40 6.91
CA THR A 370 -25.68 -8.31 7.83
C THR A 370 -24.50 -7.62 8.51
N PHE A 371 -23.73 -6.83 7.76
CA PHE A 371 -22.64 -6.04 8.28
C PHE A 371 -23.11 -5.04 9.36
N LEU A 372 -24.10 -4.21 9.04
CA LEU A 372 -24.62 -3.19 9.97
C LEU A 372 -25.21 -3.80 11.24
N ARG A 373 -25.94 -4.92 11.12
CA ARG A 373 -26.43 -5.66 12.29
C ARG A 373 -25.30 -6.16 13.17
N ALA A 374 -24.23 -6.69 12.57
CA ALA A 374 -23.07 -7.16 13.32
C ALA A 374 -22.26 -6.01 13.94
N VAL A 375 -22.12 -4.89 13.23
CA VAL A 375 -21.51 -3.66 13.77
C VAL A 375 -22.27 -3.18 15.02
N ARG A 376 -23.59 -3.01 14.91
CA ARG A 376 -24.41 -2.63 16.05
C ARG A 376 -24.22 -3.63 17.20
N PHE A 377 -24.35 -4.92 16.95
CA PHE A 377 -24.16 -5.93 17.98
C PHE A 377 -22.79 -5.80 18.65
N SER A 378 -21.71 -5.65 17.89
CA SER A 378 -20.35 -5.49 18.43
C SER A 378 -20.20 -4.22 19.25
N MET A 379 -20.75 -3.09 18.77
CA MET A 379 -20.67 -1.79 19.46
C MET A 379 -21.58 -1.70 20.68
N ASP A 380 -22.75 -2.32 20.66
CA ASP A 380 -23.67 -2.39 21.81
C ASP A 380 -23.11 -3.25 22.97
N HIS A 381 -22.08 -4.08 22.72
CA HIS A 381 -21.43 -4.93 23.73
C HIS A 381 -20.01 -4.50 24.07
N MET A 382 -19.61 -3.28 23.73
CA MET A 382 -18.31 -2.70 24.10
C MET A 382 -18.46 -1.60 25.16
N SER A 383 -17.40 -1.34 25.93
CA SER A 383 -17.36 -0.18 26.84
C SER A 383 -15.93 0.33 27.04
N ARG A 384 -15.76 1.65 27.08
CA ARG A 384 -14.50 2.32 27.45
C ARG A 384 -14.13 2.16 28.92
N SER A 385 -15.10 1.85 29.78
CA SER A 385 -14.92 1.49 31.17
C SER A 385 -15.09 -0.01 31.34
N MET A 386 -14.39 -0.64 32.29
CA MET A 386 -14.54 -2.08 32.57
C MET A 386 -15.90 -2.43 33.16
N LYS A 387 -16.99 -2.15 32.43
CA LYS A 387 -18.36 -2.43 32.80
C LYS A 387 -18.64 -3.93 32.69
N LEU A 388 -19.27 -4.53 33.70
CA LEU A 388 -19.61 -5.94 33.68
C LEU A 388 -20.55 -6.28 32.51
N GLY A 389 -20.22 -7.31 31.75
CA GLY A 389 -20.99 -7.73 30.57
C GLY A 389 -20.59 -7.03 29.27
N TYR A 390 -19.63 -6.11 29.29
CA TYR A 390 -19.14 -5.38 28.12
C TYR A 390 -17.65 -5.63 27.87
N SER A 391 -17.24 -5.62 26.61
CA SER A 391 -15.84 -5.84 26.22
C SER A 391 -15.08 -4.52 26.09
N TRP A 392 -14.17 -4.25 27.02
CA TRP A 392 -13.23 -3.13 26.92
C TRP A 392 -12.22 -3.29 25.78
N HIS A 393 -11.79 -4.52 25.52
CA HIS A 393 -10.86 -4.79 24.42
C HIS A 393 -11.52 -4.59 23.05
N ALA A 394 -12.82 -4.91 22.88
CA ALA A 394 -13.54 -4.60 21.66
C ALA A 394 -13.69 -3.08 21.46
N TYR A 395 -13.95 -2.32 22.54
CA TYR A 395 -13.91 -0.86 22.47
C TYR A 395 -12.57 -0.35 21.96
N LYS A 396 -11.45 -0.83 22.48
CA LYS A 396 -10.12 -0.43 22.01
C LYS A 396 -9.89 -0.74 20.52
N VAL A 397 -10.44 -1.82 20.00
CA VAL A 397 -10.35 -2.12 18.58
C VAL A 397 -11.13 -1.10 17.76
N TRP A 398 -12.37 -0.82 18.13
CA TRP A 398 -13.19 0.18 17.46
C TRP A 398 -12.56 1.58 17.54
N ASP A 399 -12.09 1.97 18.71
CA ASP A 399 -11.40 3.23 18.96
C ASP A 399 -10.16 3.42 18.08
N ALA A 400 -9.28 2.43 18.06
CA ALA A 400 -8.03 2.50 17.33
C ALA A 400 -8.17 2.33 15.81
N ARG A 401 -9.22 1.62 15.35
CA ARG A 401 -9.40 1.26 13.93
C ARG A 401 -10.53 2.00 13.23
N TRP A 402 -11.26 2.85 13.95
CA TRP A 402 -12.35 3.63 13.35
C TRP A 402 -11.89 4.40 12.12
N SER A 403 -10.75 5.06 12.22
CA SER A 403 -10.15 5.82 11.14
C SER A 403 -9.68 4.99 9.94
N SER A 404 -9.46 3.68 10.09
CA SER A 404 -9.10 2.80 8.97
C SER A 404 -10.29 2.41 8.10
N ILE A 405 -11.52 2.52 8.61
CA ILE A 405 -12.74 2.29 7.85
C ILE A 405 -12.89 3.40 6.80
N THR A 406 -13.38 3.06 5.60
CA THR A 406 -13.60 4.09 4.55
C THR A 406 -14.59 5.15 5.01
N ALA A 407 -14.41 6.40 4.57
CA ALA A 407 -15.29 7.52 4.97
C ALA A 407 -16.77 7.23 4.71
N ASP A 408 -17.07 6.62 3.58
CA ASP A 408 -18.42 6.23 3.20
C ASP A 408 -19.05 5.21 4.16
N ASN A 409 -18.26 4.20 4.58
CA ASN A 409 -18.74 3.21 5.54
C ASN A 409 -18.84 3.79 6.95
N ARG A 410 -17.95 4.70 7.35
CA ARG A 410 -18.09 5.43 8.64
C ARG A 410 -19.41 6.21 8.70
N ALA A 411 -19.71 6.97 7.63
CA ALA A 411 -20.98 7.72 7.55
C ALA A 411 -22.21 6.79 7.59
N LEU A 412 -22.14 5.65 6.91
CA LEU A 412 -23.19 4.63 6.95
C LEU A 412 -23.39 4.06 8.35
N ILE A 413 -22.29 3.65 9.00
CA ILE A 413 -22.30 3.12 10.37
C ILE A 413 -22.81 4.16 11.35
N ALA A 414 -22.33 5.41 11.28
CA ALA A 414 -22.75 6.49 12.14
C ALA A 414 -24.27 6.72 12.06
N THR A 415 -24.81 6.80 10.85
CA THR A 415 -26.24 6.96 10.61
C THR A 415 -27.07 5.78 11.16
N TYR A 416 -26.54 4.56 11.06
CA TYR A 416 -27.23 3.37 11.54
C TYR A 416 -27.18 3.26 13.07
N ILE A 417 -26.03 3.53 13.68
CA ILE A 417 -25.84 3.50 15.14
C ILE A 417 -26.67 4.59 15.83
N ASP A 418 -26.68 5.81 15.28
CA ASP A 418 -27.51 6.91 15.81
C ASP A 418 -29.00 6.53 15.91
N LYS A 419 -29.50 5.79 14.92
CA LYS A 419 -30.90 5.36 14.85
C LYS A 419 -31.23 4.11 15.67
N GLN A 420 -30.27 3.23 15.89
CA GLN A 420 -30.53 1.87 16.35
C GLN A 420 -29.88 1.51 17.70
N SER A 421 -28.89 2.27 18.17
CA SER A 421 -28.19 2.05 19.42
C SER A 421 -28.56 3.10 20.48
N ALA A 422 -28.61 2.67 21.74
CA ALA A 422 -28.72 3.56 22.89
C ALA A 422 -27.44 3.57 23.74
N GLU A 423 -26.41 2.81 23.34
CA GLU A 423 -25.17 2.68 24.12
C GLU A 423 -24.25 3.89 23.89
N PRO A 424 -23.89 4.63 24.97
CA PRO A 424 -23.15 5.90 24.87
C PRO A 424 -21.78 5.73 24.18
N ASP A 425 -21.07 4.62 24.44
CA ASP A 425 -19.75 4.38 23.87
C ASP A 425 -19.83 4.04 22.37
N ALA A 426 -20.94 3.42 21.92
CA ALA A 426 -21.21 3.19 20.49
C ALA A 426 -21.48 4.51 19.76
N LEU A 427 -22.33 5.35 20.32
CA LEU A 427 -22.66 6.67 19.76
C LEU A 427 -21.41 7.58 19.72
N GLU A 428 -20.60 7.56 20.76
CA GLU A 428 -19.38 8.36 20.84
C GLU A 428 -18.37 7.97 19.77
N VAL A 429 -18.07 6.67 19.60
CA VAL A 429 -17.15 6.20 18.54
C VAL A 429 -17.71 6.52 17.16
N ALA A 430 -18.99 6.25 16.92
CA ALA A 430 -19.63 6.48 15.62
C ALA A 430 -19.71 7.98 15.26
N SER A 431 -19.73 8.89 16.23
CA SER A 431 -19.80 10.35 16.00
C SER A 431 -18.46 11.00 15.60
N ARG A 432 -17.37 10.26 15.59
CA ARG A 432 -16.02 10.81 15.31
C ARG A 432 -15.77 11.17 13.82
N GLY A 433 -16.74 11.03 12.94
CA GLY A 433 -16.76 11.53 11.57
C GLY A 433 -16.01 10.65 10.57
#